data_d1f591d70311a47a61223726ef1e8ab2
#
_entry.id   d1f591d70311a47a61223726ef1e8ab2
#
_cell.length_a   1.000
_cell.length_b   1.000
_cell.length_c   1.000
_cell.angle_alpha   90.00
_cell.angle_beta   90.00
_cell.angle_gamma   90.00
#
_symmetry.space_group_name_H-M   'P 1'
#
loop_
_entity.id
_entity.type
_entity.pdbx_description
1 polymer ?
#
loop_
_entity_poly.entity_id
_entity_poly.type
_entity_poly.pdbx_seq_one_letter_code
_entity_poly.pdbx_strand_id
1 'polypeptide(L)'
;MRTITVYTDYKSPYAYLAKDPIYALADECGVRLDWLPYTLDIPSYLGSAELNADGSVARSQRTAHQWRRVRYAYMDCRRQANKRGLTIRGTRKIWDSSLAAIGLLWVKRQGDAVLRAYSDHVFERFWKRELDIEDVAVIETAIGAAGADAAGFRDYLAGEGREEHDAIRAAAESAGVFGVPSLVVDGELYWGREHLPDIRERLLAEKASPAP
;
A
#
# COMPACT_ATOMS: atom_id res chain seq x y z
N MET A 1 18.60 5.74 14.93
CA MET A 1 17.75 4.56 14.64
C MET A 1 17.63 4.46 13.13
N ARG A 2 17.90 3.29 12.56
CA ARG A 2 17.83 3.08 11.10
C ARG A 2 16.38 3.16 10.63
N THR A 3 16.15 3.67 9.42
CA THR A 3 14.81 3.79 8.83
C THR A 3 14.74 3.00 7.53
N ILE A 4 13.67 2.26 7.35
CA ILE A 4 13.32 1.59 6.08
C ILE A 4 12.19 2.38 5.45
N THR A 5 12.37 2.83 4.22
CA THR A 5 11.27 3.44 3.45
C THR A 5 10.42 2.32 2.85
N VAL A 6 9.11 2.41 3.01
CA VAL A 6 8.14 1.42 2.52
C VAL A 6 7.13 2.08 1.61
N TYR A 7 7.15 1.74 0.33
CA TYR A 7 6.15 2.20 -0.62
C TYR A 7 4.96 1.26 -0.67
N THR A 8 3.77 1.83 -0.60
CA THR A 8 2.50 1.09 -0.52
C THR A 8 1.39 1.71 -1.37
N ASP A 9 0.38 0.88 -1.70
CA ASP A 9 -0.86 1.31 -2.36
C ASP A 9 -2.03 0.45 -1.86
N TYR A 10 -3.11 1.09 -1.43
CA TYR A 10 -4.28 0.40 -0.86
C TYR A 10 -4.99 -0.52 -1.85
N LYS A 11 -4.91 -0.25 -3.16
CA LYS A 11 -5.45 -1.12 -4.20
C LYS A 11 -4.55 -2.31 -4.57
N SER A 12 -3.37 -2.44 -3.96
CA SER A 12 -2.48 -3.59 -4.13
C SER A 12 -2.75 -4.68 -3.10
N PRO A 13 -3.23 -5.87 -3.51
CA PRO A 13 -3.42 -6.98 -2.59
C PRO A 13 -2.10 -7.51 -2.01
N TYR A 14 -1.00 -7.37 -2.74
CA TYR A 14 0.33 -7.76 -2.26
C TYR A 14 0.87 -6.79 -1.21
N ALA A 15 0.59 -5.48 -1.33
CA ALA A 15 0.91 -4.50 -0.29
C ALA A 15 0.10 -4.78 1.00
N TYR A 16 -1.20 -5.11 0.88
CA TYR A 16 -2.01 -5.55 2.02
C TYR A 16 -1.41 -6.76 2.73
N LEU A 17 -1.01 -7.79 1.96
CA LEU A 17 -0.38 -9.00 2.51
C LEU A 17 1.02 -8.75 3.10
N ALA A 18 1.72 -7.71 2.69
CA ALA A 18 3.05 -7.39 3.18
C ALA A 18 3.05 -6.55 4.47
N LYS A 19 1.99 -5.78 4.73
CA LYS A 19 1.92 -4.79 5.80
C LYS A 19 2.33 -5.36 7.17
N ASP A 20 1.66 -6.40 7.65
CA ASP A 20 1.95 -6.96 8.98
C ASP A 20 3.34 -7.63 9.07
N PRO A 21 3.79 -8.42 8.06
CA PRO A 21 5.16 -8.91 8.05
C PRO A 21 6.23 -7.82 8.07
N ILE A 22 5.98 -6.66 7.44
CA ILE A 22 6.91 -5.52 7.46
C ILE A 22 6.96 -4.90 8.86
N TYR A 23 5.82 -4.72 9.54
CA TYR A 23 5.80 -4.27 10.94
C TYR A 23 6.53 -5.25 11.85
N ALA A 24 6.28 -6.56 11.71
CA ALA A 24 6.96 -7.58 12.51
C ALA A 24 8.49 -7.57 12.31
N LEU A 25 8.95 -7.39 11.06
CA LEU A 25 10.37 -7.22 10.75
C LEU A 25 10.96 -6.00 11.45
N ALA A 26 10.25 -4.87 11.42
CA ALA A 26 10.72 -3.63 12.05
C ALA A 26 10.83 -3.77 13.57
N ASP A 27 9.82 -4.38 14.19
CA ASP A 27 9.81 -4.65 15.63
C ASP A 27 10.97 -5.58 16.03
N GLU A 28 11.21 -6.67 15.28
CA GLU A 28 12.29 -7.63 15.53
C GLU A 28 13.67 -6.98 15.34
N CYS A 29 13.84 -6.22 14.27
CA CYS A 29 15.12 -5.60 13.94
C CYS A 29 15.35 -4.26 14.67
N GLY A 30 14.34 -3.70 15.36
CA GLY A 30 14.43 -2.39 16.05
C GLY A 30 14.72 -1.24 15.09
N VAL A 31 14.07 -1.23 13.94
CA VAL A 31 14.17 -0.18 12.92
C VAL A 31 12.88 0.62 12.82
N ARG A 32 12.95 1.83 12.31
CA ARG A 32 11.77 2.63 11.97
C ARG A 32 11.28 2.32 10.56
N LEU A 33 9.97 2.43 10.36
CA LEU A 33 9.34 2.39 9.05
C LEU A 33 8.92 3.80 8.64
N ASP A 34 9.29 4.17 7.43
CA ASP A 34 8.82 5.39 6.77
C ASP A 34 7.87 4.98 5.63
N TRP A 35 6.57 4.95 5.93
CA TRP A 35 5.54 4.60 4.97
C TRP A 35 5.25 5.76 4.02
N LEU A 36 5.38 5.49 2.73
CA LEU A 36 5.10 6.43 1.65
C LEU A 36 4.10 5.84 0.65
N PRO A 37 3.17 6.64 0.13
CA PRO A 37 2.27 6.18 -0.91
C PRO A 37 3.00 6.08 -2.26
N TYR A 38 2.65 5.04 -3.03
CA TYR A 38 3.00 4.92 -4.43
C TYR A 38 1.80 4.42 -5.21
N THR A 39 0.99 5.35 -5.72
CA THR A 39 -0.25 5.03 -6.45
C THR A 39 0.07 4.38 -7.79
N LEU A 40 -0.27 3.09 -7.93
CA LEU A 40 0.00 2.29 -9.13
C LEU A 40 -0.81 2.77 -10.34
N ASP A 41 -0.17 2.88 -11.48
CA ASP A 41 -0.84 3.02 -12.77
C ASP A 41 -1.10 1.63 -13.38
N ILE A 42 -2.10 0.92 -12.83
CA ILE A 42 -2.45 -0.44 -13.27
C ILE A 42 -2.80 -0.50 -14.76
N PRO A 43 -3.53 0.47 -15.35
CA PRO A 43 -3.83 0.45 -16.78
C PRO A 43 -2.62 0.34 -17.67
N SER A 44 -1.49 0.97 -17.32
CA SER A 44 -0.29 1.00 -18.16
C SER A 44 0.33 -0.38 -18.41
N TYR A 45 0.26 -1.31 -17.43
CA TYR A 45 0.91 -2.62 -17.54
C TYR A 45 -0.03 -3.83 -17.48
N LEU A 46 -1.25 -3.69 -16.94
CA LEU A 46 -2.26 -4.77 -16.90
C LEU A 46 -3.51 -4.48 -17.74
N GLY A 47 -3.57 -3.30 -18.38
CA GLY A 47 -4.78 -2.84 -19.05
C GLY A 47 -5.94 -2.59 -18.09
N SER A 48 -7.01 -1.99 -18.56
CA SER A 48 -8.20 -1.67 -17.79
C SER A 48 -9.29 -2.73 -17.96
N ALA A 49 -10.09 -2.92 -16.92
CA ALA A 49 -11.30 -3.71 -16.97
C ALA A 49 -12.28 -3.26 -15.88
N GLU A 50 -13.55 -3.39 -16.20
CA GLU A 50 -14.67 -3.11 -15.31
C GLU A 50 -15.60 -4.32 -15.28
N LEU A 51 -16.10 -4.68 -14.11
CA LEU A 51 -16.97 -5.82 -13.91
C LEU A 51 -18.36 -5.37 -13.46
N ASN A 52 -19.37 -6.08 -13.94
CA ASN A 52 -20.74 -5.96 -13.46
C ASN A 52 -20.86 -6.45 -12.00
N ALA A 53 -22.04 -6.23 -11.41
CA ALA A 53 -22.33 -6.67 -10.04
C ALA A 53 -22.22 -8.20 -9.86
N ASP A 54 -22.56 -8.97 -10.88
CA ASP A 54 -22.46 -10.43 -10.93
C ASP A 54 -21.04 -10.97 -11.17
N GLY A 55 -20.08 -10.08 -11.44
CA GLY A 55 -18.68 -10.42 -11.72
C GLY A 55 -18.39 -10.72 -13.19
N SER A 56 -19.37 -10.62 -14.08
CA SER A 56 -19.12 -10.67 -15.53
C SER A 56 -18.39 -9.41 -16.01
N VAL A 57 -17.70 -9.51 -17.14
CA VAL A 57 -16.93 -8.38 -17.70
C VAL A 57 -17.86 -7.39 -18.38
N ALA A 58 -17.95 -6.16 -17.87
CA ALA A 58 -18.71 -5.06 -18.51
C ALA A 58 -17.89 -4.41 -19.62
N ARG A 59 -16.61 -4.10 -19.35
CA ARG A 59 -15.65 -3.53 -20.31
C ARG A 59 -14.28 -4.11 -20.07
N SER A 60 -13.47 -4.25 -21.13
CA SER A 60 -12.08 -4.67 -20.99
C SER A 60 -11.23 -4.18 -22.16
N GLN A 61 -10.06 -3.64 -21.81
CA GLN A 61 -8.95 -3.36 -22.73
C GLN A 61 -7.78 -4.32 -22.49
N ARG A 62 -7.99 -5.37 -21.66
CA ARG A 62 -6.96 -6.35 -21.33
C ARG A 62 -6.81 -7.38 -22.45
N THR A 63 -5.56 -7.67 -22.79
CA THR A 63 -5.22 -8.83 -23.61
C THR A 63 -5.47 -10.14 -22.85
N ALA A 64 -5.53 -11.26 -23.56
CA ALA A 64 -5.65 -12.59 -22.94
C ALA A 64 -4.49 -12.89 -21.97
N HIS A 65 -3.27 -12.37 -22.26
CA HIS A 65 -2.11 -12.51 -21.38
C HIS A 65 -2.29 -11.73 -20.08
N GLN A 66 -2.71 -10.47 -20.16
CA GLN A 66 -2.99 -9.63 -18.97
C GLN A 66 -4.11 -10.24 -18.10
N TRP A 67 -5.16 -10.79 -18.72
CA TRP A 67 -6.21 -11.49 -17.98
C TRP A 67 -5.69 -12.73 -17.23
N ARG A 68 -4.78 -13.51 -17.84
CA ARG A 68 -4.15 -14.65 -17.11
C ARG A 68 -3.35 -14.17 -15.92
N ARG A 69 -2.56 -13.12 -16.05
CA ARG A 69 -1.78 -12.52 -14.95
C ARG A 69 -2.68 -12.03 -13.81
N VAL A 70 -3.73 -11.29 -14.14
CA VAL A 70 -4.67 -10.77 -13.13
C VAL A 70 -5.39 -11.89 -12.39
N ARG A 71 -5.90 -12.90 -13.11
CA ARG A 71 -6.55 -14.06 -12.50
C ARG A 71 -5.60 -14.83 -11.58
N TYR A 72 -4.37 -15.04 -12.01
CA TYR A 72 -3.37 -15.69 -11.17
C TYR A 72 -3.07 -14.87 -9.92
N ALA A 73 -2.83 -13.58 -10.05
CA ALA A 73 -2.54 -12.69 -8.91
C ALA A 73 -3.65 -12.75 -7.85
N TYR A 74 -4.92 -12.65 -8.25
CA TYR A 74 -6.03 -12.78 -7.30
C TYR A 74 -6.18 -14.17 -6.69
N MET A 75 -5.92 -15.23 -7.47
CA MET A 75 -5.91 -16.60 -6.95
C MET A 75 -4.81 -16.77 -5.89
N ASP A 76 -3.62 -16.28 -6.18
CA ASP A 76 -2.47 -16.37 -5.27
C ASP A 76 -2.69 -15.52 -4.01
N CYS A 77 -3.09 -14.27 -4.16
CA CYS A 77 -3.37 -13.39 -3.02
C CYS A 77 -4.45 -13.96 -2.09
N ARG A 78 -5.54 -14.54 -2.63
CA ARG A 78 -6.58 -15.18 -1.80
C ARG A 78 -6.05 -16.40 -1.07
N ARG A 79 -5.23 -17.23 -1.72
CA ARG A 79 -4.59 -18.38 -1.07
C ARG A 79 -3.76 -17.94 0.13
N GLN A 80 -3.01 -16.88 -0.02
CA GLN A 80 -2.15 -16.32 1.04
C GLN A 80 -2.98 -15.63 2.13
N ALA A 81 -4.00 -14.85 1.75
CA ALA A 81 -4.92 -14.20 2.67
C ALA A 81 -5.67 -15.21 3.55
N ASN A 82 -6.23 -16.27 2.94
CA ASN A 82 -6.96 -17.31 3.66
C ASN A 82 -6.10 -18.00 4.74
N LYS A 83 -4.81 -18.22 4.48
CA LYS A 83 -3.88 -18.80 5.47
C LYS A 83 -3.70 -17.90 6.71
N ARG A 84 -4.01 -16.62 6.59
CA ARG A 84 -3.84 -15.59 7.64
C ARG A 84 -5.17 -15.06 8.18
N GLY A 85 -6.30 -15.66 7.79
CA GLY A 85 -7.63 -15.19 8.18
C GLY A 85 -8.03 -13.84 7.56
N LEU A 86 -7.30 -13.38 6.51
CA LEU A 86 -7.59 -12.14 5.83
C LEU A 86 -8.58 -12.36 4.67
N THR A 87 -9.36 -11.32 4.36
CA THR A 87 -10.30 -11.35 3.23
C THR A 87 -9.76 -10.51 2.08
N ILE A 88 -9.69 -11.09 0.87
CA ILE A 88 -9.41 -10.38 -0.38
C ILE A 88 -10.52 -10.68 -1.38
N ARG A 89 -11.46 -9.75 -1.52
CA ARG A 89 -12.46 -9.75 -2.58
C ARG A 89 -11.92 -8.95 -3.76
N GLY A 90 -11.86 -9.54 -4.95
CA GLY A 90 -11.38 -8.84 -6.15
C GLY A 90 -12.16 -7.55 -6.41
N THR A 91 -11.52 -6.52 -6.89
CA THR A 91 -12.15 -5.24 -7.22
C THR A 91 -13.01 -5.35 -8.47
N ARG A 92 -14.04 -4.50 -8.59
CA ARG A 92 -14.92 -4.45 -9.77
C ARG A 92 -14.41 -3.49 -10.85
N LYS A 93 -13.59 -2.52 -10.46
CA LYS A 93 -12.95 -1.53 -11.33
C LYS A 93 -11.50 -1.33 -10.88
N ILE A 94 -10.73 -0.62 -11.65
CA ILE A 94 -9.46 -0.07 -11.21
C ILE A 94 -9.77 1.21 -10.47
N TRP A 95 -9.45 1.24 -9.19
CA TRP A 95 -9.69 2.37 -8.31
C TRP A 95 -8.58 3.40 -8.41
N ASP A 96 -8.91 4.67 -8.26
CA ASP A 96 -7.93 5.70 -7.92
C ASP A 96 -7.72 5.69 -6.40
N SER A 97 -6.56 5.24 -5.97
CA SER A 97 -6.20 5.19 -4.54
C SER A 97 -5.52 6.45 -4.03
N SER A 98 -5.37 7.48 -4.86
CA SER A 98 -4.63 8.70 -4.49
C SER A 98 -5.27 9.43 -3.31
N LEU A 99 -6.59 9.45 -3.20
CA LEU A 99 -7.31 10.06 -2.07
C LEU A 99 -6.96 9.36 -0.74
N ALA A 100 -7.04 8.01 -0.70
CA ALA A 100 -6.66 7.25 0.49
C ALA A 100 -5.16 7.37 0.78
N ALA A 101 -4.33 7.49 -0.26
CA ALA A 101 -2.89 7.72 -0.15
C ALA A 101 -2.57 9.10 0.47
N ILE A 102 -3.31 10.14 0.11
CA ILE A 102 -3.19 11.46 0.76
C ILE A 102 -3.70 11.40 2.20
N GLY A 103 -4.73 10.59 2.48
CA GLY A 103 -5.16 10.28 3.85
C GLY A 103 -4.05 9.65 4.69
N LEU A 104 -3.24 8.74 4.09
CA LEU A 104 -2.05 8.18 4.75
C LEU A 104 -1.05 9.29 5.12
N LEU A 105 -0.76 10.22 4.22
CA LEU A 105 0.15 11.35 4.50
C LEU A 105 -0.38 12.25 5.62
N TRP A 106 -1.69 12.50 5.63
CA TRP A 106 -2.35 13.28 6.67
C TRP A 106 -2.20 12.65 8.07
N VAL A 107 -2.52 11.37 8.20
CA VAL A 107 -2.44 10.67 9.49
C VAL A 107 -1.00 10.43 9.94
N LYS A 108 -0.06 10.27 9.00
CA LYS A 108 1.36 10.14 9.29
C LYS A 108 1.92 11.32 10.08
N ARG A 109 1.43 12.53 9.84
CA ARG A 109 1.80 13.76 10.58
C ARG A 109 1.35 13.71 12.05
N GLN A 110 0.40 12.81 12.38
CA GLN A 110 -0.18 12.69 13.71
C GLN A 110 0.38 11.51 14.53
N GLY A 111 1.26 10.70 13.92
CA GLY A 111 2.03 9.67 14.62
C GLY A 111 1.90 8.27 14.05
N ASP A 112 2.88 7.43 14.37
CA ASP A 112 3.02 6.08 13.80
C ASP A 112 1.88 5.14 14.20
N ALA A 113 1.35 5.26 15.42
CA ALA A 113 0.22 4.43 15.89
C ALA A 113 -1.05 4.73 15.10
N VAL A 114 -1.33 6.01 14.85
CA VAL A 114 -2.49 6.46 14.08
C VAL A 114 -2.34 6.06 12.61
N LEU A 115 -1.13 6.20 12.05
CA LEU A 115 -0.81 5.75 10.69
C LEU A 115 -1.09 4.25 10.52
N ARG A 116 -0.65 3.43 11.49
CA ARG A 116 -0.89 1.99 11.47
C ARG A 116 -2.37 1.66 11.55
N ALA A 117 -3.11 2.30 12.47
CA ALA A 117 -4.54 2.11 12.64
C ALA A 117 -5.33 2.51 11.37
N TYR A 118 -4.97 3.62 10.72
CA TYR A 118 -5.55 4.04 9.45
C TYR A 118 -5.28 3.02 8.34
N SER A 119 -4.04 2.58 8.21
CA SER A 119 -3.66 1.59 7.19
C SER A 119 -4.37 0.25 7.40
N ASP A 120 -4.52 -0.20 8.65
CA ASP A 120 -5.27 -1.41 9.00
C ASP A 120 -6.74 -1.26 8.57
N HIS A 121 -7.38 -0.16 8.95
CA HIS A 121 -8.78 0.12 8.66
C HIS A 121 -9.05 0.19 7.15
N VAL A 122 -8.24 0.96 6.40
CA VAL A 122 -8.44 1.14 4.96
C VAL A 122 -8.20 -0.16 4.20
N PHE A 123 -7.08 -0.85 4.44
CA PHE A 123 -6.79 -2.11 3.76
C PHE A 123 -7.87 -3.17 4.03
N GLU A 124 -8.23 -3.39 5.28
CA GLU A 124 -9.19 -4.42 5.65
C GLU A 124 -10.55 -4.18 5.00
N ARG A 125 -11.10 -2.98 5.15
CA ARG A 125 -12.44 -2.64 4.62
C ARG A 125 -12.47 -2.54 3.12
N PHE A 126 -11.43 -1.98 2.49
CA PHE A 126 -11.33 -1.93 1.03
C PHE A 126 -11.35 -3.35 0.44
N TRP A 127 -10.53 -4.25 0.95
CA TRP A 127 -10.47 -5.62 0.44
C TRP A 127 -11.68 -6.49 0.83
N LYS A 128 -12.48 -6.08 1.81
CA LYS A 128 -13.83 -6.60 2.08
C LYS A 128 -14.91 -5.98 1.19
N ARG A 129 -14.60 -4.96 0.39
CA ARG A 129 -15.54 -4.13 -0.40
C ARG A 129 -16.53 -3.36 0.48
N GLU A 130 -16.08 -2.88 1.61
CA GLU A 130 -16.87 -2.13 2.60
C GLU A 130 -16.45 -0.66 2.68
N LEU A 131 -15.46 -0.24 1.87
CA LEU A 131 -14.92 1.11 1.88
C LEU A 131 -14.68 1.60 0.45
N ASP A 132 -15.19 2.78 0.13
CA ASP A 132 -14.93 3.50 -1.11
C ASP A 132 -13.72 4.43 -0.88
N ILE A 133 -12.59 4.09 -1.53
CA ILE A 133 -11.34 4.87 -1.39
C ILE A 133 -11.32 6.14 -2.25
N GLU A 134 -12.35 6.39 -3.05
CA GLU A 134 -12.52 7.57 -3.89
C GLU A 134 -13.50 8.60 -3.28
N ASP A 135 -14.17 8.25 -2.17
CA ASP A 135 -15.10 9.15 -1.47
C ASP A 135 -14.41 9.88 -0.31
N VAL A 136 -14.38 11.21 -0.38
CA VAL A 136 -13.72 12.07 0.62
C VAL A 136 -14.33 11.90 2.01
N ALA A 137 -15.66 11.81 2.13
CA ALA A 137 -16.33 11.67 3.42
C ALA A 137 -16.05 10.29 4.06
N VAL A 138 -15.90 9.26 3.23
CA VAL A 138 -15.50 7.92 3.68
C VAL A 138 -14.07 7.92 4.21
N ILE A 139 -13.15 8.61 3.53
CA ILE A 139 -11.75 8.73 3.99
C ILE A 139 -11.65 9.58 5.26
N GLU A 140 -12.40 10.69 5.38
CA GLU A 140 -12.48 11.46 6.64
C GLU A 140 -12.98 10.58 7.81
N THR A 141 -13.99 9.76 7.56
CA THR A 141 -14.49 8.80 8.55
C THR A 141 -13.40 7.79 8.95
N ALA A 142 -12.63 7.29 7.98
CA ALA A 142 -11.52 6.37 8.23
C ALA A 142 -10.39 7.01 9.03
N ILE A 143 -10.08 8.30 8.77
CA ILE A 143 -9.13 9.10 9.54
C ILE A 143 -9.59 9.18 11.01
N GLY A 144 -10.84 9.55 11.26
CA GLY A 144 -11.40 9.61 12.61
C GLY A 144 -11.43 8.25 13.30
N ALA A 145 -11.79 7.18 12.57
CA ALA A 145 -11.80 5.81 13.11
C ALA A 145 -10.40 5.31 13.52
N ALA A 146 -9.35 5.84 12.90
CA ALA A 146 -7.96 5.58 13.28
C ALA A 146 -7.49 6.39 14.51
N GLY A 147 -8.33 7.26 15.05
CA GLY A 147 -7.99 8.15 16.17
C GLY A 147 -7.25 9.43 15.75
N ALA A 148 -7.26 9.76 14.47
CA ALA A 148 -6.68 11.00 13.96
C ALA A 148 -7.70 12.13 13.88
N ASP A 149 -7.22 13.35 13.98
CA ASP A 149 -8.02 14.53 13.67
C ASP A 149 -8.14 14.70 12.14
N ALA A 150 -9.38 14.79 11.65
CA ALA A 150 -9.68 15.04 10.25
C ALA A 150 -9.89 16.54 9.95
N ALA A 151 -9.85 17.43 10.96
CA ALA A 151 -10.04 18.86 10.74
C ALA A 151 -8.94 19.41 9.81
N GLY A 152 -9.35 20.06 8.71
CA GLY A 152 -8.42 20.58 7.69
C GLY A 152 -8.00 19.55 6.62
N PHE A 153 -8.41 18.29 6.70
CA PHE A 153 -8.04 17.28 5.71
C PHE A 153 -8.48 17.67 4.28
N ARG A 154 -9.67 18.26 4.11
CA ARG A 154 -10.16 18.68 2.78
C ARG A 154 -9.29 19.75 2.14
N ASP A 155 -8.85 20.72 2.92
CA ASP A 155 -7.96 21.79 2.45
C ASP A 155 -6.58 21.22 2.09
N TYR A 156 -6.05 20.34 2.95
CA TYR A 156 -4.82 19.60 2.67
C TYR A 156 -4.93 18.76 1.38
N LEU A 157 -6.02 18.01 1.22
CA LEU A 157 -6.30 17.22 0.03
C LEU A 157 -6.34 18.06 -1.26
N ALA A 158 -6.95 19.24 -1.19
CA ALA A 158 -7.11 20.12 -2.34
C ALA A 158 -5.82 20.87 -2.75
N GLY A 159 -4.83 20.96 -1.86
CA GLY A 159 -3.57 21.66 -2.07
C GLY A 159 -2.35 20.84 -1.71
N GLU A 160 -1.73 21.12 -0.58
CA GLU A 160 -0.45 20.57 -0.13
C GLU A 160 -0.38 19.03 -0.21
N GLY A 161 -1.45 18.33 0.18
CA GLY A 161 -1.48 16.86 0.17
C GLY A 161 -1.39 16.27 -1.23
N ARG A 162 -1.98 16.92 -2.22
CA ARG A 162 -1.86 16.51 -3.62
C ARG A 162 -0.45 16.73 -4.14
N GLU A 163 0.13 17.89 -3.86
CA GLU A 163 1.50 18.22 -4.25
C GLU A 163 2.51 17.28 -3.59
N GLU A 164 2.36 16.99 -2.29
CA GLU A 164 3.22 16.06 -1.57
C GLU A 164 3.13 14.64 -2.14
N HIS A 165 1.90 14.15 -2.39
CA HIS A 165 1.67 12.83 -3.00
C HIS A 165 2.37 12.71 -4.37
N ASP A 166 2.22 13.73 -5.23
CA ASP A 166 2.76 13.70 -6.58
C ASP A 166 4.29 13.83 -6.57
N ALA A 167 4.84 14.63 -5.65
CA ALA A 167 6.29 14.74 -5.43
C ALA A 167 6.89 13.43 -4.91
N ILE A 168 6.24 12.75 -3.97
CA ILE A 168 6.66 11.43 -3.47
C ILE A 168 6.67 10.42 -4.61
N ARG A 169 5.63 10.39 -5.43
CA ARG A 169 5.54 9.50 -6.57
C ARG A 169 6.67 9.73 -7.57
N ALA A 170 6.92 10.98 -7.94
CA ALA A 170 8.00 11.34 -8.87
C ALA A 170 9.37 10.97 -8.31
N ALA A 171 9.63 11.21 -7.03
CA ALA A 171 10.87 10.83 -6.36
C ALA A 171 11.05 9.30 -6.32
N ALA A 172 9.98 8.55 -6.04
CA ALA A 172 10.00 7.09 -6.04
C ALA A 172 10.34 6.52 -7.43
N GLU A 173 9.69 7.04 -8.48
CA GLU A 173 9.96 6.63 -9.87
C GLU A 173 11.41 6.95 -10.27
N SER A 174 11.92 8.12 -9.88
CA SER A 174 13.33 8.50 -10.13
C SER A 174 14.32 7.61 -9.37
N ALA A 175 13.94 7.06 -8.22
CA ALA A 175 14.72 6.10 -7.44
C ALA A 175 14.55 4.65 -7.91
N GLY A 176 13.82 4.42 -9.01
CA GLY A 176 13.64 3.10 -9.62
C GLY A 176 12.46 2.29 -9.05
N VAL A 177 11.61 2.87 -8.22
CA VAL A 177 10.39 2.19 -7.73
C VAL A 177 9.38 2.09 -8.87
N PHE A 178 8.89 0.89 -9.13
CA PHE A 178 7.94 0.59 -10.21
C PHE A 178 6.71 -0.21 -9.76
N GLY A 179 6.65 -0.57 -8.49
CA GLY A 179 5.58 -1.38 -7.94
C GLY A 179 5.55 -1.39 -6.42
N VAL A 180 4.53 -2.04 -5.84
CA VAL A 180 4.38 -2.16 -4.39
C VAL A 180 3.99 -3.59 -3.98
N PRO A 181 4.37 -4.05 -2.76
CA PRO A 181 5.19 -3.33 -1.79
C PRO A 181 6.63 -3.20 -2.27
N SER A 182 7.25 -2.06 -2.02
CA SER A 182 8.68 -1.87 -2.21
C SER A 182 9.30 -1.34 -0.92
N LEU A 183 10.49 -1.85 -0.58
CA LEU A 183 11.24 -1.41 0.59
C LEU A 183 12.59 -0.85 0.10
N VAL A 184 13.01 0.26 0.69
CA VAL A 184 14.36 0.81 0.47
C VAL A 184 15.13 0.76 1.78
N VAL A 185 16.23 0.02 1.77
CA VAL A 185 17.12 -0.18 2.92
C VAL A 185 18.50 0.32 2.53
N ASP A 186 18.96 1.43 3.14
CA ASP A 186 20.23 2.08 2.83
C ASP A 186 20.49 2.32 1.34
N GLY A 187 19.46 2.76 0.64
CA GLY A 187 19.51 3.05 -0.80
C GLY A 187 19.31 1.85 -1.71
N GLU A 188 19.24 0.63 -1.18
CA GLU A 188 18.95 -0.57 -1.96
C GLU A 188 17.44 -0.86 -2.01
N LEU A 189 16.92 -1.10 -3.22
CA LEU A 189 15.50 -1.34 -3.49
C LEU A 189 15.18 -2.85 -3.47
N TYR A 190 14.18 -3.24 -2.70
CA TYR A 190 13.60 -4.57 -2.66
C TYR A 190 12.13 -4.50 -3.06
N TRP A 191 11.74 -5.17 -4.15
CA TRP A 191 10.37 -5.21 -4.60
C TRP A 191 9.73 -6.55 -4.26
N GLY A 192 8.73 -6.53 -3.39
CA GLY A 192 8.00 -7.70 -2.95
C GLY A 192 8.35 -8.10 -1.51
N ARG A 193 7.39 -8.76 -0.86
CA ARG A 193 7.55 -9.24 0.52
C ARG A 193 8.42 -10.49 0.63
N GLU A 194 8.68 -11.16 -0.46
CA GLU A 194 9.57 -12.32 -0.55
C GLU A 194 11.00 -12.00 -0.14
N HIS A 195 11.40 -10.74 -0.21
CA HIS A 195 12.72 -10.26 0.21
C HIS A 195 12.83 -9.90 1.71
N LEU A 196 11.74 -10.02 2.48
CA LEU A 196 11.80 -9.74 3.92
C LEU A 196 12.81 -10.62 4.67
N PRO A 197 13.01 -11.92 4.34
CA PRO A 197 14.07 -12.72 4.96
C PRO A 197 15.47 -12.17 4.68
N ASP A 198 15.76 -11.75 3.45
CA ASP A 198 17.08 -11.19 3.05
C ASP A 198 17.35 -9.87 3.79
N ILE A 199 16.33 -9.00 3.85
CA ILE A 199 16.39 -7.73 4.60
C ILE A 199 16.64 -8.00 6.09
N ARG A 200 15.96 -8.99 6.67
CA ARG A 200 16.13 -9.40 8.06
C ARG A 200 17.58 -9.84 8.34
N GLU A 201 18.09 -10.74 7.50
CA GLU A 201 19.47 -11.25 7.63
C GLU A 201 20.49 -10.10 7.60
N ARG A 202 20.35 -9.20 6.62
CA ARG A 202 21.19 -8.00 6.51
C ARG A 202 21.16 -7.14 7.77
N LEU A 203 19.96 -6.79 8.25
CA LEU A 203 19.79 -5.93 9.43
C LEU A 203 20.36 -6.55 10.71
N LEU A 204 20.25 -7.87 10.88
CA LEU A 204 20.78 -8.58 12.04
C LEU A 204 22.29 -8.79 11.97
N ALA A 205 22.85 -9.07 10.79
CA ALA A 205 24.29 -9.20 10.61
C ALA A 205 25.03 -7.91 10.97
N GLU A 206 24.50 -6.76 10.58
CA GLU A 206 25.07 -5.47 10.90
C GLU A 206 24.96 -5.08 12.39
N LYS A 207 23.91 -5.55 13.09
CA LYS A 207 23.82 -5.40 14.55
C LYS A 207 24.87 -6.21 15.30
N ALA A 208 25.25 -7.38 14.75
CA ALA A 208 26.25 -8.26 15.34
C ALA A 208 27.70 -7.77 15.11
N SER A 209 27.90 -6.93 14.12
CA SER A 209 29.20 -6.30 13.80
C SER A 209 29.07 -4.78 13.90
N PRO A 210 29.03 -4.20 15.11
CA PRO A 210 29.07 -2.75 15.23
C PRO A 210 30.34 -2.22 14.58
N ALA A 211 30.19 -1.15 13.78
CA ALA A 211 31.30 -0.49 13.10
C ALA A 211 32.41 -0.15 14.12
N PRO A 212 33.71 -0.26 13.72
CA PRO A 212 34.84 0.03 14.56
C PRO A 212 34.88 1.47 15.04
#